data_b3013ac0cff13298c0d3c5dd9e841488
#
_entry.id   b3013ac0cff13298c0d3c5dd9e841488
#
_cell.length_a   1.000
_cell.length_b   1.000
_cell.length_c   1.000
_cell.angle_alpha   90.00
_cell.angle_beta   90.00
_cell.angle_gamma   90.00
#
_symmetry.space_group_name_H-M   'P 1'
#
loop_
_entity.id
_entity.type
_entity.pdbx_description
1 polymer ?
#
loop_
_entity_poly.entity_id
_entity_poly.type
_entity_poly.pdbx_seq_one_letter_code
_entity_poly.pdbx_strand_id
1 'polypeptide(L)'
;MLTLEEYERLNPVCEVPHESGAVRYLTPSSHLKWRVDSLFEKEPCTIEWIAGFAPGEVMVDVGANVGMYTIWAARTRGARVFAFEPEAQNYALLNRNVVLNGLGDRVKAYCLALSDVEGFSELHLSDLRAGGSCHSLGERVDFRHQPMQPAYSQGCVSARLDELVARGVVPEPQYVKIDVDGFEPKVIAGAAAVLRGGRLKSLLIEINQNLPDHMELVAQLRACGYRHDPAQVERAVRKSGTFKGCAEYVFERR
;
A
#
# COMPACT_ATOMS: atom_id res chain seq x y z
N MET A 1 27.22 25.97 -9.82
CA MET A 1 27.29 24.91 -8.78
C MET A 1 26.20 25.21 -7.79
N LEU A 2 25.34 24.27 -7.46
CA LEU A 2 24.24 24.46 -6.51
C LEU A 2 24.86 24.65 -5.10
N THR A 3 24.44 25.67 -4.38
CA THR A 3 24.82 25.86 -2.98
C THR A 3 24.01 24.93 -2.08
N LEU A 4 24.47 24.68 -0.84
CA LEU A 4 23.71 23.88 0.15
C LEU A 4 22.34 24.50 0.44
N GLU A 5 22.29 25.83 0.57
CA GLU A 5 21.04 26.56 0.83
C GLU A 5 20.05 26.45 -0.33
N GLU A 6 20.52 26.49 -1.57
CA GLU A 6 19.68 26.25 -2.75
C GLU A 6 19.18 24.79 -2.78
N TYR A 7 20.05 23.82 -2.47
CA TYR A 7 19.68 22.40 -2.39
C TYR A 7 18.61 22.15 -1.32
N GLU A 8 18.77 22.71 -0.12
CA GLU A 8 17.80 22.57 0.98
C GLU A 8 16.42 23.16 0.65
N ARG A 9 16.37 24.15 -0.24
CA ARG A 9 15.11 24.74 -0.75
C ARG A 9 14.47 23.94 -1.88
N LEU A 10 15.18 22.96 -2.47
CA LEU A 10 14.64 22.12 -3.53
C LEU A 10 13.67 21.07 -2.95
N ASN A 11 12.40 21.45 -2.89
CA ASN A 11 11.29 20.56 -2.53
C ASN A 11 10.24 20.59 -3.65
N PRO A 12 10.52 19.96 -4.81
CA PRO A 12 9.55 19.95 -5.90
C PRO A 12 8.28 19.22 -5.47
N VAL A 13 7.13 19.86 -5.71
CA VAL A 13 5.81 19.39 -5.34
C VAL A 13 4.94 19.32 -6.59
N CYS A 14 4.23 18.22 -6.76
CA CYS A 14 3.10 18.13 -7.70
C CYS A 14 1.79 18.29 -6.94
N GLU A 15 0.86 19.02 -7.54
CA GLU A 15 -0.50 19.21 -7.04
C GLU A 15 -1.49 18.45 -7.94
N VAL A 16 -2.36 17.66 -7.31
CA VAL A 16 -3.49 17.01 -7.98
C VAL A 16 -4.76 17.76 -7.56
N PRO A 17 -5.47 18.41 -8.50
CA PRO A 17 -6.71 19.12 -8.17
C PRO A 17 -7.79 18.18 -7.63
N HIS A 18 -8.52 18.65 -6.61
CA HIS A 18 -9.70 17.97 -6.07
C HIS A 18 -10.66 19.02 -5.48
N GLU A 19 -11.95 18.72 -5.42
CA GLU A 19 -12.98 19.63 -4.88
C GLU A 19 -12.74 20.03 -3.42
N SER A 20 -12.16 19.13 -2.61
CA SER A 20 -11.76 19.41 -1.22
C SER A 20 -10.45 20.21 -1.09
N GLY A 21 -9.92 20.73 -2.18
CA GLY A 21 -8.63 21.41 -2.30
C GLY A 21 -7.51 20.47 -2.80
N ALA A 22 -6.46 21.04 -3.36
CA ALA A 22 -5.38 20.28 -3.98
C ALA A 22 -4.74 19.25 -3.03
N VAL A 23 -4.44 18.09 -3.58
CA VAL A 23 -3.65 17.04 -2.94
C VAL A 23 -2.21 17.19 -3.40
N ARG A 24 -1.27 17.25 -2.47
CA ARG A 24 0.13 17.59 -2.73
C ARG A 24 1.04 16.40 -2.50
N TYR A 25 1.99 16.21 -3.40
CA TYR A 25 3.00 15.15 -3.29
C TYR A 25 4.39 15.69 -3.57
N LEU A 26 5.36 15.37 -2.71
CA LEU A 26 6.76 15.62 -2.96
C LEU A 26 7.25 14.74 -4.12
N THR A 27 7.89 15.37 -5.09
CA THR A 27 8.35 14.73 -6.34
C THR A 27 9.83 15.02 -6.62
N PRO A 28 10.76 14.65 -5.69
CA PRO A 28 12.19 14.93 -5.84
C PRO A 28 12.86 14.12 -6.95
N SER A 29 12.13 13.30 -7.68
CA SER A 29 12.63 12.53 -8.83
C SER A 29 11.58 12.40 -9.93
N SER A 30 12.03 12.13 -11.17
CA SER A 30 11.13 11.84 -12.30
C SER A 30 10.26 10.61 -12.04
N HIS A 31 10.75 9.62 -11.32
CA HIS A 31 9.99 8.43 -10.96
C HIS A 31 8.82 8.77 -10.03
N LEU A 32 9.05 9.61 -9.01
CA LEU A 32 7.98 10.08 -8.13
C LEU A 32 6.98 10.97 -8.85
N LYS A 33 7.48 11.84 -9.75
CA LYS A 33 6.58 12.63 -10.60
C LYS A 33 5.68 11.72 -11.45
N TRP A 34 6.23 10.69 -12.08
CA TRP A 34 5.46 9.71 -12.85
C TRP A 34 4.37 9.02 -12.00
N ARG A 35 4.67 8.66 -10.72
CA ARG A 35 3.65 8.10 -9.83
C ARG A 35 2.46 9.04 -9.62
N VAL A 36 2.73 10.35 -9.48
CA VAL A 36 1.66 11.35 -9.34
C VAL A 36 0.90 11.53 -10.64
N ASP A 37 1.61 11.67 -11.76
CA ASP A 37 1.01 11.86 -13.09
C ASP A 37 0.10 10.68 -13.48
N SER A 38 0.47 9.46 -13.05
CA SER A 38 -0.28 8.23 -13.35
C SER A 38 -1.31 7.82 -12.28
N LEU A 39 -1.57 8.65 -11.27
CA LEU A 39 -2.42 8.31 -10.12
C LEU A 39 -3.80 7.75 -10.52
N PHE A 40 -4.41 8.29 -11.55
CA PHE A 40 -5.74 7.87 -12.03
C PHE A 40 -5.70 6.82 -13.13
N GLU A 41 -4.53 6.57 -13.72
CA GLU A 41 -4.37 5.68 -14.86
C GLU A 41 -3.78 4.32 -14.47
N LYS A 42 -2.87 4.31 -13.50
CA LYS A 42 -2.17 3.10 -13.06
C LYS A 42 -3.11 2.12 -12.38
N GLU A 43 -3.93 2.61 -11.45
CA GLU A 43 -4.83 1.80 -10.62
C GLU A 43 -6.18 2.53 -10.43
N PRO A 44 -6.97 2.72 -11.49
CA PRO A 44 -8.23 3.47 -11.43
C PRO A 44 -9.23 2.86 -10.43
N CYS A 45 -9.25 1.52 -10.29
CA CYS A 45 -10.11 0.83 -9.33
C CYS A 45 -9.77 1.16 -7.86
N THR A 46 -8.51 1.46 -7.54
CA THR A 46 -8.11 1.92 -6.20
C THR A 46 -8.72 3.29 -5.88
N ILE A 47 -8.73 4.20 -6.85
CA ILE A 47 -9.36 5.52 -6.71
C ILE A 47 -10.88 5.39 -6.59
N GLU A 48 -11.50 4.56 -7.42
CA GLU A 48 -12.95 4.27 -7.37
C GLU A 48 -13.34 3.66 -6.01
N TRP A 49 -12.55 2.71 -5.49
CA TRP A 49 -12.75 2.09 -4.19
C TRP A 49 -12.67 3.12 -3.05
N ILE A 50 -11.63 3.97 -3.05
CA ILE A 50 -11.48 5.05 -2.05
C ILE A 50 -12.65 6.04 -2.12
N ALA A 51 -13.20 6.32 -3.30
CA ALA A 51 -14.33 7.23 -3.47
C ALA A 51 -15.58 6.78 -2.67
N GLY A 52 -15.71 5.49 -2.37
CA GLY A 52 -16.78 4.92 -1.54
C GLY A 52 -16.63 5.11 -0.02
N PHE A 53 -15.51 5.64 0.48
CA PHE A 53 -15.27 5.76 1.92
C PHE A 53 -16.09 6.88 2.53
N ALA A 54 -16.65 6.62 3.72
CA ALA A 54 -17.27 7.65 4.54
C ALA A 54 -16.23 8.37 5.43
N PRO A 55 -16.44 9.66 5.73
CA PRO A 55 -15.54 10.41 6.61
C PRO A 55 -15.38 9.75 7.97
N GLY A 56 -14.14 9.69 8.47
CA GLY A 56 -13.79 9.11 9.77
C GLY A 56 -13.64 7.58 9.77
N GLU A 57 -13.97 6.88 8.69
CA GLU A 57 -13.72 5.44 8.57
C GLU A 57 -12.22 5.15 8.53
N VAL A 58 -11.86 3.97 9.04
CA VAL A 58 -10.46 3.55 9.19
C VAL A 58 -10.04 2.72 7.99
N MET A 59 -8.98 3.16 7.33
CA MET A 59 -8.25 2.40 6.32
C MET A 59 -6.90 1.95 6.87
N VAL A 60 -6.55 0.70 6.62
CA VAL A 60 -5.18 0.19 6.75
C VAL A 60 -4.59 0.09 5.35
N ASP A 61 -3.41 0.70 5.14
CA ASP A 61 -2.69 0.74 3.86
C ASP A 61 -1.37 -0.02 4.02
N VAL A 62 -1.29 -1.25 3.49
CA VAL A 62 -0.14 -2.14 3.60
C VAL A 62 0.68 -2.10 2.33
N GLY A 63 1.96 -1.73 2.44
CA GLY A 63 2.80 -1.39 1.31
C GLY A 63 2.49 0.03 0.81
N ALA A 64 2.37 0.98 1.74
CA ALA A 64 1.92 2.34 1.43
C ALA A 64 2.87 3.12 0.52
N ASN A 65 4.12 2.66 0.34
CA ASN A 65 5.15 3.32 -0.45
C ASN A 65 5.30 4.80 -0.02
N VAL A 66 5.30 5.74 -0.93
CA VAL A 66 5.35 7.18 -0.61
C VAL A 66 3.99 7.79 -0.24
N GLY A 67 2.97 6.95 -0.04
CA GLY A 67 1.66 7.35 0.47
C GLY A 67 0.68 7.87 -0.57
N MET A 68 0.80 7.48 -1.85
CA MET A 68 -0.11 7.97 -2.89
C MET A 68 -1.59 7.81 -2.50
N TYR A 69 -2.00 6.60 -2.14
CA TYR A 69 -3.40 6.28 -1.78
C TYR A 69 -3.74 6.66 -0.34
N THR A 70 -2.78 6.53 0.60
CA THR A 70 -2.89 7.04 1.98
C THR A 70 -3.30 8.51 2.00
N ILE A 71 -2.54 9.38 1.31
CA ILE A 71 -2.80 10.82 1.25
C ILE A 71 -4.11 11.10 0.53
N TRP A 72 -4.37 10.40 -0.58
CA TRP A 72 -5.61 10.55 -1.34
C TRP A 72 -6.83 10.25 -0.48
N ALA A 73 -6.88 9.09 0.19
CA ALA A 73 -8.00 8.70 1.05
C ALA A 73 -8.22 9.69 2.21
N ALA A 74 -7.15 10.06 2.90
CA ALA A 74 -7.24 10.96 4.04
C ALA A 74 -7.67 12.38 3.63
N ARG A 75 -7.16 12.90 2.49
CA ARG A 75 -7.42 14.27 2.04
C ARG A 75 -8.78 14.42 1.38
N THR A 76 -9.17 13.47 0.52
CA THR A 76 -10.38 13.58 -0.30
C THR A 76 -11.63 13.01 0.37
N ARG A 77 -11.46 11.99 1.22
CA ARG A 77 -12.59 11.30 1.89
C ARG A 77 -12.64 11.54 3.40
N GLY A 78 -11.63 12.18 3.99
CA GLY A 78 -11.55 12.36 5.44
C GLY A 78 -11.34 11.05 6.19
N ALA A 79 -10.83 10.02 5.54
CA ALA A 79 -10.51 8.74 6.16
C ALA A 79 -9.39 8.87 7.21
N ARG A 80 -9.43 8.03 8.24
CA ARG A 80 -8.32 7.83 9.16
C ARG A 80 -7.46 6.68 8.61
N VAL A 81 -6.20 6.95 8.29
CA VAL A 81 -5.34 5.96 7.64
C VAL A 81 -4.20 5.52 8.55
N PHE A 82 -4.02 4.22 8.67
CA PHE A 82 -2.90 3.57 9.32
C PHE A 82 -2.05 2.91 8.22
N ALA A 83 -0.94 3.56 7.88
CA ALA A 83 -0.10 3.19 6.75
C ALA A 83 1.16 2.46 7.20
N PHE A 84 1.50 1.38 6.51
CA PHE A 84 2.65 0.53 6.80
C PHE A 84 3.57 0.47 5.59
N GLU A 85 4.80 0.97 5.76
CA GLU A 85 5.82 1.00 4.72
C GLU A 85 7.18 0.68 5.33
N PRO A 86 7.77 -0.47 5.04
CA PRO A 86 9.02 -0.89 5.66
C PRO A 86 10.26 -0.25 5.04
N GLU A 87 10.22 0.21 3.78
CA GLU A 87 11.39 0.82 3.13
C GLU A 87 11.61 2.24 3.66
N ALA A 88 12.82 2.51 4.15
CA ALA A 88 13.11 3.71 4.94
C ALA A 88 12.91 5.02 4.16
N GLN A 89 13.29 5.08 2.87
CA GLN A 89 13.17 6.29 2.05
C GLN A 89 11.71 6.54 1.65
N ASN A 90 10.96 5.48 1.32
CA ASN A 90 9.53 5.56 1.04
C ASN A 90 8.78 6.05 2.28
N TYR A 91 9.05 5.45 3.43
CA TYR A 91 8.48 5.87 4.71
C TYR A 91 8.79 7.33 5.04
N ALA A 92 10.02 7.78 4.83
CA ALA A 92 10.38 9.18 5.05
C ALA A 92 9.58 10.13 4.14
N LEU A 93 9.40 9.78 2.86
CA LEU A 93 8.58 10.56 1.93
C LEU A 93 7.10 10.50 2.25
N LEU A 94 6.57 9.35 2.65
CA LEU A 94 5.20 9.21 3.15
C LEU A 94 4.92 10.21 4.27
N ASN A 95 5.77 10.27 5.29
CA ASN A 95 5.60 11.22 6.41
C ASN A 95 5.68 12.67 5.94
N ARG A 96 6.60 13.00 5.03
CA ARG A 96 6.68 14.35 4.46
C ARG A 96 5.42 14.71 3.68
N ASN A 97 4.82 13.77 2.94
CA ASN A 97 3.55 13.96 2.25
C ASN A 97 2.38 14.15 3.22
N VAL A 98 2.37 13.43 4.35
CA VAL A 98 1.39 13.65 5.45
C VAL A 98 1.47 15.09 5.96
N VAL A 99 2.68 15.55 6.28
CA VAL A 99 2.91 16.93 6.78
C VAL A 99 2.55 17.98 5.73
N LEU A 100 2.95 17.78 4.47
CA LEU A 100 2.66 18.69 3.36
C LEU A 100 1.16 18.93 3.14
N ASN A 101 0.32 17.94 3.46
CA ASN A 101 -1.13 18.03 3.33
C ASN A 101 -1.86 18.35 4.65
N GLY A 102 -1.15 18.56 5.77
CA GLY A 102 -1.73 18.85 7.07
C GLY A 102 -2.57 17.68 7.64
N LEU A 103 -2.14 16.43 7.41
CA LEU A 103 -2.90 15.22 7.73
C LEU A 103 -2.44 14.49 9.00
N GLY A 104 -1.60 15.10 9.84
CA GLY A 104 -1.02 14.46 11.02
C GLY A 104 -2.05 13.90 12.04
N ASP A 105 -3.26 14.48 12.09
CA ASP A 105 -4.35 13.99 12.94
C ASP A 105 -5.13 12.81 12.33
N ARG A 106 -4.98 12.57 11.02
CA ARG A 106 -5.74 11.53 10.30
C ARG A 106 -4.89 10.36 9.86
N VAL A 107 -3.59 10.57 9.66
CA VAL A 107 -2.66 9.54 9.16
C VAL A 107 -1.63 9.21 10.22
N LYS A 108 -1.49 7.91 10.50
CA LYS A 108 -0.39 7.35 11.28
C LYS A 108 0.39 6.39 10.39
N ALA A 109 1.65 6.72 10.12
CA ALA A 109 2.54 5.89 9.35
C ALA A 109 3.50 5.13 10.27
N TYR A 110 3.79 3.87 9.93
CA TYR A 110 4.69 2.99 10.67
C TYR A 110 5.75 2.42 9.74
N CYS A 111 7.04 2.52 10.15
CA CYS A 111 8.17 1.92 9.44
C CYS A 111 8.31 0.46 9.84
N LEU A 112 7.40 -0.38 9.35
CA LEU A 112 7.43 -1.82 9.58
C LEU A 112 6.68 -2.55 8.47
N ALA A 113 6.96 -3.84 8.29
CA ALA A 113 6.22 -4.71 7.40
C ALA A 113 5.06 -5.39 8.12
N LEU A 114 3.92 -5.59 7.44
CA LEU A 114 2.91 -6.53 7.92
C LEU A 114 3.13 -7.90 7.28
N SER A 115 3.01 -8.95 8.10
CA SER A 115 3.24 -10.35 7.70
C SER A 115 2.47 -11.30 8.63
N ASP A 116 2.68 -12.60 8.46
CA ASP A 116 2.17 -13.68 9.32
C ASP A 116 2.98 -13.89 10.60
N VAL A 117 4.17 -13.30 10.69
CA VAL A 117 5.10 -13.41 11.83
C VAL A 117 5.49 -12.04 12.38
N GLU A 118 5.77 -12.00 13.70
CA GLU A 118 6.33 -10.85 14.38
C GLU A 118 7.83 -11.02 14.58
N GLY A 119 8.59 -9.93 14.51
CA GLY A 119 10.00 -9.93 14.89
C GLY A 119 10.91 -9.20 13.93
N PHE A 120 12.22 -9.44 14.11
CA PHE A 120 13.25 -8.87 13.26
C PHE A 120 13.47 -9.72 12.01
N SER A 121 13.64 -9.05 10.88
CA SER A 121 13.86 -9.65 9.57
C SER A 121 14.76 -8.75 8.72
N GLU A 122 14.95 -9.09 7.46
CA GLU A 122 15.57 -8.27 6.44
C GLU A 122 14.56 -7.93 5.35
N LEU A 123 14.56 -6.67 4.90
CA LEU A 123 13.87 -6.27 3.68
C LEU A 123 14.89 -6.21 2.54
N HIS A 124 14.74 -7.07 1.55
CA HIS A 124 15.61 -7.14 0.38
C HIS A 124 15.11 -6.19 -0.69
N LEU A 125 15.87 -5.12 -0.93
CA LEU A 125 15.47 -4.06 -1.86
C LEU A 125 15.86 -4.43 -3.29
N SER A 126 14.92 -4.33 -4.20
CA SER A 126 15.13 -4.54 -5.64
C SER A 126 15.97 -3.41 -6.25
N ASP A 127 15.77 -2.16 -5.74
CA ASP A 127 16.54 -0.97 -6.08
C ASP A 127 16.58 0.00 -4.88
N LEU A 128 17.36 1.09 -5.00
CA LEU A 128 17.51 2.12 -3.94
C LEU A 128 16.82 3.44 -4.30
N ARG A 129 15.94 3.44 -5.29
CA ARG A 129 15.21 4.66 -5.67
C ARG A 129 14.07 4.93 -4.71
N ALA A 130 13.96 6.16 -4.25
CA ALA A 130 12.77 6.60 -3.55
C ALA A 130 11.52 6.43 -4.43
N GLY A 131 10.47 5.82 -3.89
CA GLY A 131 9.30 5.37 -4.63
C GLY A 131 9.49 4.00 -5.31
N GLY A 132 10.62 3.31 -5.10
CA GLY A 132 10.85 1.94 -5.55
C GLY A 132 9.81 0.96 -4.99
N SER A 133 9.68 -0.19 -5.62
CA SER A 133 8.76 -1.28 -5.27
C SER A 133 9.38 -2.64 -5.60
N CYS A 134 8.63 -3.73 -5.45
CA CYS A 134 9.11 -5.09 -5.63
C CYS A 134 10.21 -5.47 -4.63
N HIS A 135 10.07 -5.00 -3.39
CA HIS A 135 10.93 -5.39 -2.27
C HIS A 135 10.41 -6.67 -1.63
N SER A 136 11.29 -7.45 -1.02
CA SER A 136 10.94 -8.77 -0.49
C SER A 136 11.31 -8.87 0.99
N LEU A 137 10.36 -9.27 1.83
CA LEU A 137 10.56 -9.46 3.27
C LEU A 137 11.04 -10.89 3.55
N GLY A 138 12.25 -11.01 4.12
CA GLY A 138 12.80 -12.27 4.63
C GLY A 138 13.29 -13.27 3.58
N GLU A 139 12.81 -13.15 2.34
CA GLU A 139 13.17 -14.05 1.24
C GLU A 139 13.83 -13.25 0.10
N ARG A 140 14.81 -13.86 -0.59
CA ARG A 140 15.48 -13.22 -1.73
C ARG A 140 14.82 -13.63 -3.03
N VAL A 141 13.56 -13.22 -3.19
CA VAL A 141 12.76 -13.51 -4.38
C VAL A 141 12.11 -12.24 -4.93
N ASP A 142 11.77 -12.23 -6.21
CA ASP A 142 10.99 -11.15 -6.84
C ASP A 142 9.47 -11.38 -6.63
N PHE A 143 8.64 -10.47 -7.13
CA PHE A 143 7.17 -10.56 -7.08
C PHE A 143 6.56 -11.76 -7.84
N ARG A 144 7.38 -12.57 -8.51
CA ARG A 144 7.02 -13.84 -9.17
C ARG A 144 7.57 -15.04 -8.42
N HIS A 145 8.10 -14.84 -7.21
CA HIS A 145 8.79 -15.84 -6.39
C HIS A 145 10.02 -16.46 -7.09
N GLN A 146 10.65 -15.72 -8.02
CA GLN A 146 11.90 -16.14 -8.64
C GLN A 146 13.09 -15.60 -7.84
N PRO A 147 14.21 -16.33 -7.75
CA PRO A 147 15.39 -15.85 -7.06
C PRO A 147 15.82 -14.45 -7.52
N MET A 148 16.05 -13.55 -6.56
CA MET A 148 16.44 -12.17 -6.79
C MET A 148 17.79 -11.87 -6.11
N GLN A 149 18.67 -11.16 -6.81
CA GLN A 149 19.85 -10.55 -6.20
C GLN A 149 19.46 -9.14 -5.75
N PRO A 150 19.31 -8.87 -4.43
CA PRO A 150 18.92 -7.55 -3.96
C PRO A 150 20.06 -6.53 -4.20
N ALA A 151 19.68 -5.29 -4.48
CA ALA A 151 20.60 -4.16 -4.50
C ALA A 151 21.14 -3.84 -3.10
N TYR A 152 20.30 -4.07 -2.07
CA TYR A 152 20.64 -3.89 -0.65
C TYR A 152 19.67 -4.69 0.22
N SER A 153 20.10 -5.06 1.44
CA SER A 153 19.24 -5.65 2.46
C SER A 153 19.21 -4.73 3.68
N GLN A 154 18.04 -4.23 4.00
CA GLN A 154 17.76 -3.34 5.13
C GLN A 154 17.24 -4.16 6.30
N GLY A 155 17.66 -3.89 7.54
CA GLY A 155 17.01 -4.43 8.72
C GLY A 155 15.55 -3.98 8.79
N CYS A 156 14.63 -4.89 9.10
CA CYS A 156 13.21 -4.64 9.13
C CYS A 156 12.58 -5.29 10.36
N VAL A 157 11.50 -4.69 10.87
CA VAL A 157 10.62 -5.30 11.86
C VAL A 157 9.32 -5.68 11.15
N SER A 158 8.81 -6.86 11.44
CA SER A 158 7.47 -7.29 10.98
C SER A 158 6.52 -7.42 12.15
N ALA A 159 5.22 -7.23 11.86
CA ALA A 159 4.12 -7.41 12.80
C ALA A 159 2.92 -8.07 12.11
N ARG A 160 2.03 -8.65 12.92
CA ARG A 160 0.73 -9.13 12.47
C ARG A 160 -0.34 -8.05 12.67
N LEU A 161 -1.18 -7.83 11.66
CA LEU A 161 -2.27 -6.86 11.80
C LEU A 161 -3.21 -7.20 12.96
N ASP A 162 -3.51 -8.48 13.17
CA ASP A 162 -4.33 -8.96 14.28
C ASP A 162 -3.78 -8.50 15.64
N GLU A 163 -2.46 -8.57 15.84
CA GLU A 163 -1.82 -8.14 17.09
C GLU A 163 -1.87 -6.62 17.27
N LEU A 164 -1.67 -5.86 16.20
CA LEU A 164 -1.74 -4.40 16.26
C LEU A 164 -3.16 -3.92 16.61
N VAL A 165 -4.18 -4.60 16.09
CA VAL A 165 -5.58 -4.34 16.43
C VAL A 165 -5.88 -4.77 17.87
N ALA A 166 -5.47 -5.96 18.28
CA ALA A 166 -5.69 -6.46 19.65
C ALA A 166 -5.04 -5.56 20.72
N ARG A 167 -3.89 -4.98 20.41
CA ARG A 167 -3.16 -4.02 21.29
C ARG A 167 -3.71 -2.59 21.21
N GLY A 168 -4.68 -2.31 20.36
CA GLY A 168 -5.25 -0.96 20.18
C GLY A 168 -4.32 0.03 19.46
N VAL A 169 -3.24 -0.42 18.82
CA VAL A 169 -2.34 0.41 18.01
C VAL A 169 -3.08 0.83 16.73
N VAL A 170 -3.83 -0.08 16.15
CA VAL A 170 -4.71 0.14 15.01
C VAL A 170 -6.15 -0.12 15.45
N PRO A 171 -7.10 0.81 15.26
CA PRO A 171 -8.51 0.52 15.45
C PRO A 171 -8.99 -0.54 14.45
N GLU A 172 -10.06 -1.27 14.76
CA GLU A 172 -10.67 -2.19 13.80
C GLU A 172 -10.98 -1.47 12.49
N PRO A 173 -10.36 -1.87 11.36
CA PRO A 173 -10.52 -1.18 10.09
C PRO A 173 -11.85 -1.51 9.40
N GLN A 174 -12.35 -0.56 8.61
CA GLN A 174 -13.42 -0.75 7.64
C GLN A 174 -12.85 -1.15 6.28
N TYR A 175 -11.63 -0.70 5.98
CA TYR A 175 -10.98 -0.92 4.69
C TYR A 175 -9.52 -1.35 4.89
N VAL A 176 -9.08 -2.32 4.11
CA VAL A 176 -7.67 -2.74 4.09
C VAL A 176 -7.20 -2.81 2.63
N LYS A 177 -6.14 -2.07 2.30
CA LYS A 177 -5.39 -2.22 1.04
C LYS A 177 -4.15 -3.04 1.31
N ILE A 178 -3.86 -4.01 0.46
CA ILE A 178 -2.64 -4.83 0.51
C ILE A 178 -2.00 -4.87 -0.87
N ASP A 179 -0.77 -4.39 -0.93
CA ASP A 179 0.03 -4.30 -2.16
C ASP A 179 1.51 -4.39 -1.74
N VAL A 180 2.01 -5.62 -1.64
CA VAL A 180 3.34 -5.94 -1.07
C VAL A 180 4.17 -6.83 -2.00
N ASP A 181 3.86 -6.73 -3.30
CA ASP A 181 4.65 -7.31 -4.39
C ASP A 181 4.92 -8.84 -4.22
N GLY A 182 3.85 -9.64 -3.98
CA GLY A 182 3.91 -11.10 -3.98
C GLY A 182 3.77 -11.76 -2.59
N PHE A 183 3.71 -10.99 -1.52
CA PHE A 183 3.59 -11.51 -0.14
C PHE A 183 2.21 -11.30 0.49
N GLU A 184 1.19 -10.97 -0.30
CA GLU A 184 -0.20 -10.76 0.13
C GLU A 184 -0.77 -11.93 0.93
N PRO A 185 -0.48 -13.22 0.60
CA PRO A 185 -0.94 -14.36 1.40
C PRO A 185 -0.42 -14.32 2.85
N LYS A 186 0.83 -13.88 3.08
CA LYS A 186 1.39 -13.77 4.44
C LYS A 186 0.73 -12.64 5.22
N VAL A 187 0.46 -11.50 4.58
CA VAL A 187 -0.26 -10.39 5.22
C VAL A 187 -1.66 -10.83 5.64
N ILE A 188 -2.38 -11.52 4.76
CA ILE A 188 -3.72 -12.05 5.04
C ILE A 188 -3.71 -13.09 6.16
N ALA A 189 -2.70 -13.95 6.23
CA ALA A 189 -2.54 -14.90 7.33
C ALA A 189 -2.34 -14.18 8.68
N GLY A 190 -1.61 -13.04 8.68
CA GLY A 190 -1.43 -12.18 9.86
C GLY A 190 -2.63 -11.29 10.20
N ALA A 191 -3.67 -11.27 9.37
CA ALA A 191 -4.90 -10.48 9.52
C ALA A 191 -6.16 -11.36 9.70
N ALA A 192 -6.01 -12.64 10.01
CA ALA A 192 -7.10 -13.60 10.01
C ALA A 192 -8.25 -13.28 10.99
N ALA A 193 -7.97 -12.66 12.14
CA ALA A 193 -8.99 -12.22 13.09
C ALA A 193 -9.73 -10.98 12.59
N VAL A 194 -9.01 -10.01 12.03
CA VAL A 194 -9.59 -8.81 11.38
C VAL A 194 -10.53 -9.21 10.24
N LEU A 195 -10.13 -10.17 9.41
CA LEU A 195 -10.97 -10.70 8.32
C LEU A 195 -12.28 -11.33 8.82
N ARG A 196 -12.24 -12.03 9.93
CA ARG A 196 -13.45 -12.61 10.56
C ARG A 196 -14.26 -11.59 11.35
N GLY A 197 -13.64 -10.49 11.74
CA GLY A 197 -14.28 -9.39 12.46
C GLY A 197 -15.44 -8.76 11.67
N GLY A 198 -16.46 -8.25 12.40
CA GLY A 198 -17.68 -7.70 11.77
C GLY A 198 -17.52 -6.29 11.18
N ARG A 199 -16.40 -5.60 11.42
CA ARG A 199 -16.21 -4.21 11.01
C ARG A 199 -15.61 -4.03 9.63
N LEU A 200 -14.85 -5.02 9.14
CA LEU A 200 -14.21 -4.94 7.83
C LEU A 200 -15.27 -5.05 6.73
N LYS A 201 -15.42 -3.98 5.95
CA LYS A 201 -16.38 -3.87 4.85
C LYS A 201 -15.79 -4.37 3.53
N SER A 202 -14.55 -3.96 3.25
CA SER A 202 -13.93 -4.22 1.95
C SER A 202 -12.40 -4.30 2.06
N LEU A 203 -11.84 -5.11 1.16
CA LEU A 203 -10.40 -5.32 0.95
C LEU A 203 -10.06 -4.98 -0.50
N LEU A 204 -8.98 -4.25 -0.72
CA LEU A 204 -8.35 -4.15 -2.03
C LEU A 204 -6.98 -4.83 -1.95
N ILE A 205 -6.74 -5.84 -2.80
CA ILE A 205 -5.53 -6.66 -2.78
C ILE A 205 -4.98 -6.76 -4.20
N GLU A 206 -3.67 -6.51 -4.38
CA GLU A 206 -3.00 -6.86 -5.64
C GLU A 206 -2.84 -8.38 -5.72
N ILE A 207 -3.42 -9.00 -6.73
CA ILE A 207 -3.35 -10.44 -7.00
C ILE A 207 -2.54 -10.68 -8.27
N ASN A 208 -1.48 -11.46 -8.15
CA ASN A 208 -0.77 -11.99 -9.30
C ASN A 208 -1.39 -13.34 -9.68
N GLN A 209 -2.20 -13.36 -10.76
CA GLN A 209 -2.91 -14.56 -11.23
C GLN A 209 -1.97 -15.69 -11.69
N ASN A 210 -0.68 -15.40 -11.85
CA ASN A 210 0.32 -16.41 -12.22
C ASN A 210 0.87 -17.16 -11.00
N LEU A 211 0.56 -16.73 -9.77
CA LEU A 211 1.00 -17.37 -8.53
C LEU A 211 -0.12 -18.25 -7.97
N PRO A 212 0.12 -19.56 -7.78
CA PRO A 212 -0.89 -20.49 -7.24
C PRO A 212 -1.42 -20.10 -5.87
N ASP A 213 -0.55 -19.63 -4.97
CA ASP A 213 -0.89 -19.20 -3.61
C ASP A 213 -1.77 -17.94 -3.58
N HIS A 214 -1.62 -17.02 -4.55
CA HIS A 214 -2.54 -15.90 -4.72
C HIS A 214 -3.92 -16.36 -5.17
N MET A 215 -4.00 -17.35 -6.05
CA MET A 215 -5.29 -17.92 -6.48
C MET A 215 -5.96 -18.71 -5.35
N GLU A 216 -5.18 -19.38 -4.52
CA GLU A 216 -5.67 -20.02 -3.29
C GLU A 216 -6.18 -18.97 -2.30
N LEU A 217 -5.47 -17.85 -2.11
CA LEU A 217 -5.92 -16.72 -1.30
C LEU A 217 -7.29 -16.19 -1.75
N VAL A 218 -7.52 -16.04 -3.07
CA VAL A 218 -8.83 -15.64 -3.61
C VAL A 218 -9.94 -16.63 -3.20
N ALA A 219 -9.65 -17.95 -3.23
CA ALA A 219 -10.60 -18.98 -2.82
C ALA A 219 -10.86 -18.92 -1.30
N GLN A 220 -9.83 -18.71 -0.48
CA GLN A 220 -9.94 -18.56 0.98
C GLN A 220 -10.79 -17.34 1.36
N LEU A 221 -10.59 -16.19 0.74
CA LEU A 221 -11.39 -14.98 0.98
C LEU A 221 -12.86 -15.21 0.62
N ARG A 222 -13.12 -15.93 -0.48
CA ARG A 222 -14.50 -16.31 -0.85
C ARG A 222 -15.13 -17.23 0.21
N ALA A 223 -14.38 -18.18 0.77
CA ALA A 223 -14.85 -19.05 1.85
C ALA A 223 -15.13 -18.27 3.14
N CYS A 224 -14.42 -17.18 3.39
CA CYS A 224 -14.65 -16.25 4.50
C CYS A 224 -15.82 -15.27 4.28
N GLY A 225 -16.58 -15.40 3.17
CA GLY A 225 -17.76 -14.58 2.90
C GLY A 225 -17.49 -13.30 2.10
N TYR A 226 -16.26 -13.11 1.61
CA TYR A 226 -15.93 -11.99 0.73
C TYR A 226 -16.23 -12.34 -0.74
N ARG A 227 -16.65 -11.34 -1.51
CA ARG A 227 -16.92 -11.47 -2.95
C ARG A 227 -16.25 -10.33 -3.70
N HIS A 228 -15.78 -10.60 -4.90
CA HIS A 228 -15.32 -9.59 -5.85
C HIS A 228 -16.15 -9.65 -7.12
N ASP A 229 -16.19 -8.57 -7.86
CA ASP A 229 -16.81 -8.49 -9.18
C ASP A 229 -15.80 -8.96 -10.25
N PRO A 230 -16.07 -10.06 -10.99
CA PRO A 230 -15.22 -10.50 -12.08
C PRO A 230 -15.01 -9.44 -13.16
N ALA A 231 -16.03 -8.60 -13.44
CA ALA A 231 -15.92 -7.55 -14.44
C ALA A 231 -14.98 -6.42 -13.97
N GLN A 232 -14.91 -6.12 -12.65
CA GLN A 232 -13.93 -5.19 -12.09
C GLN A 232 -12.52 -5.73 -12.29
N VAL A 233 -12.29 -7.02 -11.98
CA VAL A 233 -10.99 -7.68 -12.16
C VAL A 233 -10.55 -7.71 -13.62
N GLU A 234 -11.45 -8.04 -14.54
CA GLU A 234 -11.17 -8.03 -15.99
C GLU A 234 -10.65 -6.67 -16.49
N ARG A 235 -11.19 -5.57 -15.94
CA ARG A 235 -10.73 -4.21 -16.25
C ARG A 235 -9.39 -3.88 -15.62
N ALA A 236 -9.11 -4.41 -14.42
CA ALA A 236 -7.88 -4.12 -13.66
C ALA A 236 -6.68 -4.95 -14.11
N VAL A 237 -6.90 -6.16 -14.69
CA VAL A 237 -5.80 -7.07 -15.02
C VAL A 237 -4.85 -6.46 -16.06
N ARG A 238 -3.56 -6.44 -15.73
CA ARG A 238 -2.49 -5.98 -16.63
C ARG A 238 -2.27 -6.99 -17.73
N LYS A 239 -2.56 -6.60 -18.98
CA LYS A 239 -2.56 -7.50 -20.17
C LYS A 239 -1.19 -7.66 -20.81
N SER A 240 -0.22 -6.84 -20.46
CA SER A 240 1.14 -6.84 -21.03
C SER A 240 2.19 -6.32 -20.05
N GLY A 241 3.46 -6.37 -20.42
CA GLY A 241 4.58 -5.87 -19.62
C GLY A 241 4.98 -6.81 -18.47
N THR A 242 5.85 -6.32 -17.59
CA THR A 242 6.47 -7.07 -16.50
C THR A 242 5.44 -7.61 -15.50
N PHE A 243 4.37 -6.88 -15.27
CA PHE A 243 3.30 -7.21 -14.32
C PHE A 243 2.08 -7.86 -14.99
N LYS A 244 2.25 -8.47 -16.18
CA LYS A 244 1.15 -9.16 -16.84
C LYS A 244 0.54 -10.23 -15.91
N GLY A 245 -0.79 -10.19 -15.75
CA GLY A 245 -1.54 -11.09 -14.88
C GLY A 245 -1.71 -10.56 -13.45
N CYS A 246 -1.08 -9.44 -13.08
CA CYS A 246 -1.39 -8.75 -11.82
C CYS A 246 -2.64 -7.89 -11.99
N ALA A 247 -3.47 -7.84 -10.94
CA ALA A 247 -4.67 -7.02 -10.89
C ALA A 247 -5.03 -6.67 -9.44
N GLU A 248 -5.60 -5.51 -9.23
CA GLU A 248 -6.23 -5.13 -7.97
C GLU A 248 -7.63 -5.78 -7.90
N TYR A 249 -7.85 -6.62 -6.89
CA TYR A 249 -9.13 -7.23 -6.57
C TYR A 249 -9.81 -6.46 -5.45
N VAL A 250 -11.01 -5.96 -5.68
CA VAL A 250 -11.85 -5.37 -4.64
C VAL A 250 -12.80 -6.44 -4.10
N PHE A 251 -12.57 -6.83 -2.86
CA PHE A 251 -13.42 -7.79 -2.15
C PHE A 251 -14.36 -7.03 -1.21
N GLU A 252 -15.63 -7.36 -1.25
CA GLU A 252 -16.66 -6.85 -0.37
C GLU A 252 -17.26 -7.97 0.47
N ARG A 253 -17.57 -7.70 1.73
CA ARG A 253 -18.29 -8.62 2.60
C ARG A 253 -19.78 -8.57 2.26
N ARG A 254 -20.39 -9.73 2.01
CA ARG A 254 -21.83 -9.90 1.79
C ARG A 254 -22.46 -10.71 2.91
#